data_d3b6b358b14c99b283d88bc21bf174d6
#
_entry.id   d3b6b358b14c99b283d88bc21bf174d6
#
_cell.length_a   1.000
_cell.length_b   1.000
_cell.length_c   1.000
_cell.angle_alpha   90.00
_cell.angle_beta   90.00
_cell.angle_gamma   90.00
#
_symmetry.space_group_name_H-M   'P 1'
#
loop_
_entity.id
_entity.type
_entity.pdbx_description
1 polymer ?
#
loop_
_entity_poly.entity_id
_entity_poly.type
_entity_poly.pdbx_seq_one_letter_code
_entity_poly.pdbx_strand_id
1 'polypeptide(L)'
;SLDGPGDANARLADEYGIVMSNSHHEPCLRHSEEWDLVRGEDSVYGNEWNYVTNREGLLRYWRDGLQRNGKFENIITIGMRGERDSMMLGSDATLKQNIDLLKDIITEQRKLIAECINSDAPQMIALYKEVEAYFYGNEGMMDGLKDWDGLDGVTFMLCEDNFGNMRTLPTAELKNRKGGWGMYYHFDYHGGPISYEWVNSSYLPKIWDQMTEAYEFGIRDIWVVNVGDLKFQEYPLSFFMDLAYDYDKWGISNYNAPEEYLKYWIDREFGSRLEHQAKQKLETIMKGYTRLSHNRKAEAMAPETY
;
A
#
# COMPACT_ATOMS: atom_id res chain seq x y z
N SER A 1 -9.14 -2.42 4.76
CA SER A 1 -9.68 -1.13 4.34
C SER A 1 -10.94 -0.78 5.13
N LEU A 2 -11.11 0.50 5.47
CA LEU A 2 -12.28 1.00 6.23
C LEU A 2 -13.49 1.21 5.31
N ASP A 3 -13.87 0.19 4.53
CA ASP A 3 -14.92 0.27 3.53
C ASP A 3 -16.31 0.49 4.14
N GLY A 4 -17.04 1.43 3.56
CA GLY A 4 -18.43 1.72 3.87
C GLY A 4 -18.68 2.89 4.84
N PRO A 5 -19.91 3.40 4.86
CA PRO A 5 -20.29 4.61 5.58
C PRO A 5 -20.55 4.31 7.08
N GLY A 6 -19.53 4.06 7.85
CA GLY A 6 -19.71 3.77 9.27
C GLY A 6 -18.44 3.29 9.94
N ASP A 7 -18.56 2.81 11.17
CA ASP A 7 -17.45 2.30 11.97
C ASP A 7 -17.48 0.77 12.17
N ALA A 8 -18.38 0.06 11.51
CA ALA A 8 -18.60 -1.37 11.77
C ALA A 8 -17.36 -2.23 11.44
N ASN A 9 -16.73 -1.99 10.30
CA ASN A 9 -15.51 -2.71 9.90
C ASN A 9 -14.33 -2.36 10.80
N ALA A 10 -14.15 -1.07 11.13
CA ALA A 10 -13.10 -0.63 12.02
C ALA A 10 -13.25 -1.23 13.42
N ARG A 11 -14.47 -1.25 13.95
CA ARG A 11 -14.79 -1.86 15.26
C ARG A 11 -14.50 -3.35 15.27
N LEU A 12 -14.96 -4.08 14.23
CA LEU A 12 -14.72 -5.51 14.14
C LEU A 12 -13.23 -5.84 14.03
N ALA A 13 -12.49 -5.08 13.25
CA ALA A 13 -11.04 -5.21 13.13
C ALA A 13 -10.34 -4.99 14.48
N ASP A 14 -10.71 -3.94 15.20
CA ASP A 14 -10.18 -3.61 16.52
C ASP A 14 -10.48 -4.73 17.55
N GLU A 15 -11.69 -5.29 17.54
CA GLU A 15 -12.06 -6.45 18.38
C GLU A 15 -11.19 -7.68 18.11
N TYR A 16 -10.70 -7.85 16.88
CA TYR A 16 -9.78 -8.93 16.49
C TYR A 16 -8.29 -8.55 16.60
N GLY A 17 -7.96 -7.35 17.08
CA GLY A 17 -6.58 -6.86 17.16
C GLY A 17 -5.93 -6.60 15.81
N ILE A 18 -6.73 -6.23 14.80
CA ILE A 18 -6.27 -5.92 13.45
C ILE A 18 -6.13 -4.41 13.30
N VAL A 19 -4.92 -3.94 13.06
CA VAL A 19 -4.64 -2.54 12.74
C VAL A 19 -5.15 -2.23 11.33
N MET A 20 -5.99 -1.20 11.22
CA MET A 20 -6.60 -0.80 9.96
C MET A 20 -5.93 0.43 9.36
N SER A 21 -6.06 0.58 8.04
CA SER A 21 -5.70 1.80 7.31
C SER A 21 -6.59 1.96 6.09
N ASN A 22 -6.50 3.12 5.46
CA ASN A 22 -7.13 3.39 4.18
C ASN A 22 -6.12 3.29 3.04
N SER A 23 -6.63 3.26 1.81
CA SER A 23 -5.82 3.31 0.60
C SER A 23 -4.95 4.58 0.56
N HIS A 24 -3.90 4.53 -0.26
CA HIS A 24 -2.92 5.60 -0.45
C HIS A 24 -3.50 6.94 -0.92
N HIS A 25 -4.72 6.96 -1.46
CA HIS A 25 -5.42 8.17 -1.94
C HIS A 25 -6.62 8.56 -1.08
N GLU A 26 -6.84 7.89 0.03
CA GLU A 26 -8.00 8.05 0.92
C GLU A 26 -7.56 8.48 2.33
N PRO A 27 -7.29 9.77 2.53
CA PRO A 27 -6.71 10.24 3.78
C PRO A 27 -7.71 10.33 4.93
N CYS A 28 -7.17 10.39 6.13
CA CYS A 28 -7.90 10.71 7.36
C CYS A 28 -9.06 9.75 7.68
N LEU A 29 -8.82 8.44 7.44
CA LEU A 29 -9.75 7.35 7.81
C LEU A 29 -11.14 7.48 7.15
N ARG A 30 -11.20 8.06 5.95
CA ARG A 30 -12.40 8.16 5.12
C ARG A 30 -12.16 7.53 3.74
N HIS A 31 -13.22 6.98 3.18
CA HIS A 31 -13.22 6.17 1.96
C HIS A 31 -13.80 6.95 0.78
N SER A 32 -13.28 6.77 -0.43
CA SER A 32 -13.74 7.49 -1.62
C SER A 32 -15.18 7.18 -2.02
N GLU A 33 -15.62 5.93 -1.83
CA GLU A 33 -17.02 5.57 -2.08
C GLU A 33 -17.98 6.23 -1.09
N GLU A 34 -17.53 6.47 0.15
CA GLU A 34 -18.31 7.24 1.11
C GLU A 34 -18.46 8.70 0.68
N TRP A 35 -17.41 9.28 0.07
CA TRP A 35 -17.50 10.61 -0.52
C TRP A 35 -18.63 10.70 -1.54
N ASP A 36 -18.74 9.74 -2.45
CA ASP A 36 -19.78 9.69 -3.46
C ASP A 36 -21.20 9.60 -2.88
N LEU A 37 -21.34 9.03 -1.67
CA LEU A 37 -22.64 8.94 -0.98
C LEU A 37 -23.04 10.24 -0.27
N VAL A 38 -22.09 11.06 0.13
CA VAL A 38 -22.34 12.22 1.02
C VAL A 38 -22.11 13.58 0.36
N ARG A 39 -21.44 13.63 -0.81
CA ARG A 39 -21.22 14.88 -1.55
C ARG A 39 -22.50 15.41 -2.19
N GLY A 40 -22.56 16.70 -2.46
CA GLY A 40 -23.67 17.36 -3.14
C GLY A 40 -23.64 18.87 -2.93
N GLU A 41 -24.43 19.60 -3.74
CA GLU A 41 -24.51 21.07 -3.63
C GLU A 41 -25.03 21.53 -2.25
N ASP A 42 -25.96 20.77 -1.66
CA ASP A 42 -26.54 21.05 -0.34
C ASP A 42 -25.81 20.29 0.79
N SER A 43 -24.74 19.56 0.47
CA SER A 43 -23.96 18.82 1.46
C SER A 43 -23.06 19.74 2.27
N VAL A 44 -22.94 19.45 3.55
CA VAL A 44 -21.98 20.15 4.44
C VAL A 44 -20.53 19.91 4.03
N TYR A 45 -20.26 18.91 3.17
CA TYR A 45 -18.95 18.59 2.61
C TYR A 45 -18.73 19.21 1.24
N GLY A 46 -19.75 19.81 0.61
CA GLY A 46 -19.70 20.26 -0.77
C GLY A 46 -19.74 19.13 -1.76
N ASN A 47 -19.46 19.43 -3.03
CA ASN A 47 -19.59 18.49 -4.16
C ASN A 47 -18.26 18.10 -4.80
N GLU A 48 -17.20 18.86 -4.62
CA GLU A 48 -15.95 18.71 -5.34
C GLU A 48 -14.86 18.08 -4.45
N TRP A 49 -14.23 17.00 -4.94
CA TRP A 49 -12.99 16.47 -4.38
C TRP A 49 -11.80 17.30 -4.84
N ASN A 50 -11.78 18.56 -4.45
CA ASN A 50 -10.77 19.53 -4.85
C ASN A 50 -10.46 20.48 -3.69
N TYR A 51 -9.23 20.40 -3.19
CA TYR A 51 -8.83 21.21 -2.04
C TYR A 51 -8.76 22.71 -2.32
N VAL A 52 -8.51 23.10 -3.56
CA VAL A 52 -8.42 24.53 -3.93
C VAL A 52 -9.80 25.18 -3.90
N THR A 53 -10.83 24.49 -4.41
CA THR A 53 -12.20 25.02 -4.54
C THR A 53 -13.11 24.64 -3.40
N ASN A 54 -12.83 23.55 -2.66
CA ASN A 54 -13.67 22.99 -1.60
C ASN A 54 -12.89 22.66 -0.31
N ARG A 55 -11.97 23.54 0.09
CA ARG A 55 -11.10 23.31 1.24
C ARG A 55 -11.89 23.01 2.54
N GLU A 56 -12.90 23.82 2.86
CA GLU A 56 -13.66 23.68 4.10
C GLU A 56 -14.48 22.38 4.15
N GLY A 57 -15.08 22.00 3.02
CA GLY A 57 -15.84 20.76 2.90
C GLY A 57 -14.94 19.52 3.11
N LEU A 58 -13.75 19.51 2.51
CA LEU A 58 -12.79 18.42 2.68
C LEU A 58 -12.23 18.37 4.10
N LEU A 59 -11.88 19.51 4.72
CA LEU A 59 -11.42 19.53 6.10
C LEU A 59 -12.48 18.99 7.07
N ARG A 60 -13.75 19.33 6.84
CA ARG A 60 -14.87 18.77 7.61
C ARG A 60 -15.00 17.28 7.38
N TYR A 61 -14.93 16.84 6.13
CA TYR A 61 -15.02 15.43 5.77
C TYR A 61 -13.94 14.61 6.48
N TRP A 62 -12.69 15.06 6.45
CA TRP A 62 -11.57 14.40 7.14
C TRP A 62 -11.71 14.43 8.66
N ARG A 63 -12.14 15.56 9.24
CA ARG A 63 -12.39 15.68 10.68
C ARG A 63 -13.40 14.65 11.17
N ASP A 64 -14.51 14.51 10.45
CA ASP A 64 -15.56 13.57 10.83
C ASP A 64 -15.08 12.10 10.71
N GLY A 65 -14.21 11.79 9.77
CA GLY A 65 -13.55 10.50 9.67
C GLY A 65 -12.65 10.19 10.85
N LEU A 66 -11.78 11.14 11.20
CA LEU A 66 -10.88 11.03 12.35
C LEU A 66 -11.64 10.89 13.67
N GLN A 67 -12.69 11.68 13.87
CA GLN A 67 -13.53 11.58 15.08
C GLN A 67 -14.27 10.25 15.18
N ARG A 68 -14.74 9.71 14.07
CA ARG A 68 -15.47 8.45 14.02
C ARG A 68 -14.56 7.23 14.23
N ASN A 69 -13.46 7.16 13.48
CA ASN A 69 -12.62 5.98 13.37
C ASN A 69 -11.31 6.08 14.17
N GLY A 70 -10.87 7.27 14.56
CA GLY A 70 -9.60 7.48 15.26
C GLY A 70 -9.50 6.87 16.67
N LYS A 71 -10.62 6.40 17.23
CA LYS A 71 -10.68 5.67 18.51
C LYS A 71 -10.20 4.21 18.40
N PHE A 72 -10.12 3.66 17.19
CA PHE A 72 -9.68 2.30 16.92
C PHE A 72 -8.19 2.27 16.60
N GLU A 73 -7.58 1.10 16.70
CA GLU A 73 -6.18 0.94 16.33
C GLU A 73 -5.99 1.02 14.81
N ASN A 74 -5.23 2.03 14.36
CA ASN A 74 -5.07 2.31 12.94
C ASN A 74 -3.77 3.03 12.61
N ILE A 75 -3.39 3.00 11.32
CA ILE A 75 -2.35 3.85 10.73
C ILE A 75 -3.05 4.80 9.76
N ILE A 76 -2.83 6.08 9.94
CA ILE A 76 -3.57 7.12 9.22
C ILE A 76 -2.83 7.48 7.94
N THR A 77 -3.45 7.21 6.80
CA THR A 77 -2.99 7.75 5.52
C THR A 77 -3.16 9.27 5.52
N ILE A 78 -2.12 9.99 5.12
CA ILE A 78 -2.13 11.44 4.90
C ILE A 78 -1.72 11.77 3.46
N GLY A 79 -1.89 13.01 3.07
CA GLY A 79 -1.75 13.49 1.70
C GLY A 79 -3.09 13.47 0.97
N MET A 80 -3.06 13.69 -0.31
CA MET A 80 -4.24 13.67 -1.16
C MET A 80 -3.83 13.36 -2.60
N ARG A 81 -4.69 12.68 -3.32
CA ARG A 81 -4.71 12.63 -4.78
C ARG A 81 -6.03 13.18 -5.29
N GLY A 82 -6.14 13.37 -6.59
CA GLY A 82 -7.39 13.75 -7.19
C GLY A 82 -8.47 12.68 -7.09
N GLU A 83 -9.67 13.02 -7.50
CA GLU A 83 -10.82 12.11 -7.46
C GLU A 83 -10.50 10.80 -8.21
N ARG A 84 -10.87 9.67 -7.62
CA ARG A 84 -10.64 8.32 -8.18
C ARG A 84 -9.19 8.02 -8.53
N ASP A 85 -8.28 8.38 -7.63
CA ASP A 85 -6.85 8.11 -7.77
C ASP A 85 -6.20 8.83 -8.97
N SER A 86 -6.71 10.02 -9.34
CA SER A 86 -6.15 10.89 -10.36
C SER A 86 -5.17 11.93 -9.80
N MET A 87 -4.62 12.79 -10.64
CA MET A 87 -3.78 13.91 -10.20
C MET A 87 -4.61 14.98 -9.49
N MET A 88 -4.04 15.64 -8.46
CA MET A 88 -4.73 16.69 -7.69
C MET A 88 -5.05 17.93 -8.52
N LEU A 89 -4.11 18.37 -9.34
CA LEU A 89 -4.24 19.51 -10.22
C LEU A 89 -4.23 19.05 -11.68
N GLY A 90 -4.74 19.89 -12.58
CA GLY A 90 -4.73 19.62 -14.01
C GLY A 90 -3.32 19.47 -14.57
N SER A 91 -3.23 18.95 -15.80
CA SER A 91 -1.97 18.67 -16.52
C SER A 91 -1.04 19.88 -16.70
N ASP A 92 -1.61 21.08 -16.61
CA ASP A 92 -0.86 22.34 -16.79
C ASP A 92 -0.20 22.83 -15.48
N ALA A 93 -0.47 22.17 -14.35
CA ALA A 93 0.11 22.53 -13.08
C ALA A 93 1.59 22.14 -13.02
N THR A 94 2.41 23.05 -12.50
CA THR A 94 3.83 22.80 -12.30
C THR A 94 4.09 21.86 -11.12
N LEU A 95 5.25 21.23 -11.13
CA LEU A 95 5.70 20.40 -10.01
C LEU A 95 5.67 21.18 -8.69
N LYS A 96 6.12 22.44 -8.70
CA LYS A 96 6.11 23.31 -7.52
C LYS A 96 4.71 23.55 -6.98
N GLN A 97 3.73 23.82 -7.84
CA GLN A 97 2.34 24.03 -7.42
C GLN A 97 1.76 22.79 -6.75
N ASN A 98 2.04 21.60 -7.29
CA ASN A 98 1.62 20.34 -6.69
C ASN A 98 2.28 20.09 -5.33
N ILE A 99 3.60 20.33 -5.20
CA ILE A 99 4.33 20.18 -3.93
C ILE A 99 3.80 21.16 -2.89
N ASP A 100 3.65 22.43 -3.23
CA ASP A 100 3.14 23.45 -2.29
C ASP A 100 1.73 23.14 -1.82
N LEU A 101 0.85 22.73 -2.73
CA LEU A 101 -0.51 22.31 -2.39
C LEU A 101 -0.51 21.08 -1.47
N LEU A 102 0.30 20.08 -1.76
CA LEU A 102 0.38 18.88 -0.94
C LEU A 102 0.94 19.18 0.46
N LYS A 103 1.91 20.09 0.58
CA LYS A 103 2.42 20.57 1.89
C LYS A 103 1.33 21.27 2.70
N ASP A 104 0.50 22.12 2.08
CA ASP A 104 -0.63 22.76 2.76
C ASP A 104 -1.65 21.73 3.25
N ILE A 105 -2.07 20.81 2.37
CA ILE A 105 -2.98 19.71 2.70
C ILE A 105 -2.47 18.89 3.88
N ILE A 106 -1.23 18.42 3.83
CA ILE A 106 -0.63 17.61 4.90
C ILE A 106 -0.56 18.39 6.21
N THR A 107 -0.20 19.66 6.16
CA THR A 107 -0.16 20.52 7.35
C THR A 107 -1.51 20.57 8.04
N GLU A 108 -2.59 20.77 7.31
CA GLU A 108 -3.94 20.81 7.86
C GLU A 108 -4.42 19.43 8.33
N GLN A 109 -4.12 18.38 7.59
CA GLN A 109 -4.46 17.01 8.03
C GLN A 109 -3.76 16.64 9.33
N ARG A 110 -2.48 16.97 9.49
CA ARG A 110 -1.73 16.72 10.75
C ARG A 110 -2.28 17.52 11.93
N LYS A 111 -2.76 18.75 11.71
CA LYS A 111 -3.49 19.51 12.74
C LYS A 111 -4.79 18.81 13.14
N LEU A 112 -5.58 18.37 12.16
CA LEU A 112 -6.81 17.62 12.42
C LEU A 112 -6.56 16.33 13.21
N ILE A 113 -5.52 15.58 12.85
CA ILE A 113 -5.13 14.36 13.57
C ILE A 113 -4.76 14.68 15.03
N ALA A 114 -3.95 15.71 15.25
CA ALA A 114 -3.56 16.12 16.60
C ALA A 114 -4.78 16.59 17.44
N GLU A 115 -5.74 17.28 16.83
CA GLU A 115 -6.96 17.74 17.49
C GLU A 115 -7.96 16.61 17.78
N CYS A 116 -8.14 15.69 16.84
CA CYS A 116 -9.19 14.66 16.94
C CYS A 116 -8.72 13.38 17.65
N ILE A 117 -7.43 13.09 17.61
CA ILE A 117 -6.83 11.86 18.17
C ILE A 117 -5.68 12.23 19.11
N ASN A 118 -4.48 12.44 18.57
CA ASN A 118 -3.29 12.97 19.23
C ASN A 118 -2.17 13.22 18.22
N SER A 119 -1.13 13.94 18.60
CA SER A 119 0.02 14.27 17.74
C SER A 119 0.90 13.07 17.38
N ASP A 120 0.87 12.02 18.19
CA ASP A 120 1.74 10.83 18.06
C ASP A 120 1.03 9.67 17.33
N ALA A 121 -0.22 9.89 16.87
CA ALA A 121 -0.95 8.90 16.09
C ALA A 121 -0.13 8.46 14.86
N PRO A 122 0.00 7.15 14.57
CA PRO A 122 0.77 6.66 13.44
C PRO A 122 0.25 7.18 12.11
N GLN A 123 1.13 7.77 11.31
CA GLN A 123 0.80 8.36 10.03
C GLN A 123 1.70 7.79 8.92
N MET A 124 1.15 7.61 7.73
CA MET A 124 1.91 7.22 6.56
C MET A 124 1.52 8.04 5.32
N ILE A 125 2.46 8.18 4.40
CA ILE A 125 2.22 8.72 3.06
C ILE A 125 2.80 7.79 2.01
N ALA A 126 2.02 7.46 0.98
CA ALA A 126 2.48 6.65 -0.13
C ALA A 126 3.16 7.52 -1.20
N LEU A 127 4.37 7.14 -1.55
CA LEU A 127 5.15 7.74 -2.64
C LEU A 127 4.87 6.96 -3.93
N TYR A 128 3.67 7.16 -4.48
CA TYR A 128 3.15 6.40 -5.61
C TYR A 128 2.78 7.32 -6.77
N LYS A 129 3.02 6.87 -7.99
CA LYS A 129 2.77 7.64 -9.22
C LYS A 129 3.44 9.02 -9.16
N GLU A 130 2.69 10.12 -9.38
CA GLU A 130 3.21 11.48 -9.38
C GLU A 130 3.76 11.94 -8.02
N VAL A 131 3.28 11.36 -6.91
CA VAL A 131 3.76 11.71 -5.56
C VAL A 131 5.22 11.34 -5.36
N GLU A 132 5.73 10.35 -6.10
CA GLU A 132 7.16 10.02 -6.12
C GLU A 132 8.00 11.22 -6.62
N ALA A 133 7.56 11.88 -7.69
CA ALA A 133 8.22 13.09 -8.19
C ALA A 133 8.13 14.26 -7.20
N TYR A 134 7.01 14.37 -6.47
CA TYR A 134 6.86 15.39 -5.42
C TYR A 134 7.80 15.15 -4.24
N PHE A 135 8.08 13.90 -3.95
CA PHE A 135 9.01 13.51 -2.89
C PHE A 135 10.45 13.94 -3.21
N TYR A 136 10.91 13.66 -4.42
CA TYR A 136 12.30 14.00 -4.81
C TYR A 136 12.48 15.48 -5.14
N GLY A 137 11.43 16.14 -5.65
CA GLY A 137 11.57 17.49 -6.20
C GLY A 137 12.38 17.50 -7.50
N ASN A 138 13.17 18.57 -7.69
CA ASN A 138 14.08 18.68 -8.82
C ASN A 138 15.45 19.10 -8.28
N GLU A 139 16.41 18.19 -8.29
CA GLU A 139 17.72 18.34 -7.66
C GLU A 139 18.43 19.63 -8.11
N GLY A 140 18.84 20.45 -7.15
CA GLY A 140 19.48 21.74 -7.38
C GLY A 140 18.56 22.89 -7.85
N MET A 141 17.26 22.61 -8.06
CA MET A 141 16.30 23.64 -8.51
C MET A 141 15.11 23.79 -7.55
N MET A 142 14.66 22.73 -6.91
CA MET A 142 13.48 22.75 -6.04
C MET A 142 13.49 21.59 -5.05
N ASP A 143 13.36 21.93 -3.76
CA ASP A 143 13.26 20.96 -2.67
C ASP A 143 11.94 20.15 -2.75
N GLY A 144 12.08 18.83 -2.63
CA GLY A 144 10.94 17.93 -2.55
C GLY A 144 10.39 17.76 -1.13
N LEU A 145 9.45 16.85 -0.98
CA LEU A 145 8.90 16.51 0.34
C LEU A 145 9.93 15.83 1.26
N LYS A 146 10.96 15.19 0.69
CA LYS A 146 12.03 14.52 1.45
C LYS A 146 12.85 15.50 2.33
N ASP A 147 12.89 16.76 1.93
CA ASP A 147 13.64 17.82 2.59
C ASP A 147 12.76 18.68 3.49
N TRP A 148 11.50 18.33 3.66
CA TRP A 148 10.53 19.07 4.44
C TRP A 148 10.26 18.40 5.79
N ASP A 149 10.56 19.11 6.88
CA ASP A 149 10.37 18.68 8.27
C ASP A 149 8.89 18.48 8.66
N GLY A 150 7.96 19.05 7.88
CA GLY A 150 6.52 18.81 8.05
C GLY A 150 6.11 17.33 7.95
N LEU A 151 7.00 16.43 7.50
CA LEU A 151 6.82 14.98 7.46
C LEU A 151 7.67 14.22 8.50
N ASP A 152 8.23 14.92 9.48
CA ASP A 152 8.95 14.25 10.56
C ASP A 152 8.04 13.27 11.32
N GLY A 153 8.52 12.05 11.51
CA GLY A 153 7.79 10.98 12.18
C GLY A 153 6.73 10.27 11.32
N VAL A 154 6.49 10.72 10.09
CA VAL A 154 5.60 10.04 9.14
C VAL A 154 6.33 8.90 8.43
N THR A 155 5.72 7.72 8.31
CA THR A 155 6.27 6.62 7.54
C THR A 155 6.12 6.89 6.04
N PHE A 156 7.22 6.80 5.29
CA PHE A 156 7.20 6.86 3.84
C PHE A 156 7.03 5.48 3.24
N MET A 157 5.95 5.26 2.52
CA MET A 157 5.68 4.01 1.83
C MET A 157 6.09 4.13 0.36
N LEU A 158 7.20 3.50 0.00
CA LEU A 158 7.65 3.36 -1.38
C LEU A 158 6.78 2.36 -2.13
N CYS A 159 6.77 2.45 -3.44
CA CYS A 159 6.03 1.55 -4.31
C CYS A 159 6.97 0.94 -5.36
N GLU A 160 6.72 -0.30 -5.70
CA GLU A 160 7.39 -0.96 -6.83
C GLU A 160 6.71 -0.58 -8.18
N ASP A 161 7.05 -1.23 -9.27
CA ASP A 161 6.61 -0.89 -10.64
C ASP A 161 5.21 -1.41 -11.00
N ASN A 162 4.39 -1.85 -10.05
CA ASN A 162 3.10 -2.53 -10.19
C ASN A 162 3.18 -3.98 -10.67
N PHE A 163 4.38 -4.47 -10.98
CA PHE A 163 4.62 -5.83 -11.46
C PHE A 163 5.60 -6.61 -10.58
N GLY A 164 5.88 -6.09 -9.40
CA GLY A 164 6.72 -6.70 -8.38
C GLY A 164 8.22 -6.47 -8.59
N ASN A 165 8.66 -5.41 -9.28
CA ASN A 165 10.07 -5.05 -9.38
C ASN A 165 10.34 -3.77 -8.59
N MET A 166 11.31 -3.80 -7.66
CA MET A 166 11.73 -2.61 -6.92
C MET A 166 12.25 -1.55 -7.88
N ARG A 167 11.81 -0.31 -7.68
CA ARG A 167 12.22 0.85 -8.47
C ARG A 167 13.18 1.74 -7.73
N THR A 168 12.92 1.92 -6.45
CA THR A 168 13.68 2.82 -5.60
C THR A 168 13.75 2.28 -4.19
N LEU A 169 14.84 2.54 -3.53
CA LEU A 169 15.13 2.14 -2.16
C LEU A 169 15.64 3.34 -1.37
N PRO A 170 15.52 3.35 -0.03
CA PRO A 170 16.07 4.42 0.78
C PRO A 170 17.57 4.58 0.57
N THR A 171 18.02 5.80 0.41
CA THR A 171 19.46 6.09 0.38
C THR A 171 20.10 5.83 1.75
N ALA A 172 21.41 5.66 1.79
CA ALA A 172 22.15 5.44 3.05
C ALA A 172 21.88 6.52 4.10
N GLU A 173 21.67 7.76 3.66
CA GLU A 173 21.39 8.91 4.53
C GLU A 173 19.98 8.87 5.12
N LEU A 174 19.01 8.40 4.34
CA LEU A 174 17.59 8.35 4.73
C LEU A 174 17.17 7.02 5.33
N LYS A 175 18.00 5.98 5.25
CA LYS A 175 17.67 4.61 5.70
C LYS A 175 17.15 4.58 7.15
N ASN A 176 17.70 5.37 8.03
CA ASN A 176 17.39 5.36 9.47
C ASN A 176 16.56 6.58 9.91
N ARG A 177 15.74 7.16 9.03
CA ARG A 177 14.86 8.27 9.39
C ARG A 177 13.85 7.88 10.49
N LYS A 178 13.48 8.84 11.35
CA LYS A 178 12.60 8.62 12.50
C LYS A 178 11.21 8.06 12.12
N GLY A 179 10.65 8.48 11.00
CA GLY A 179 9.34 8.00 10.55
C GLY A 179 9.35 6.59 9.93
N GLY A 180 10.55 6.07 9.63
CA GLY A 180 10.70 4.76 9.01
C GLY A 180 10.24 4.67 7.56
N TRP A 181 10.20 3.43 7.04
CA TRP A 181 9.91 3.13 5.65
C TRP A 181 8.96 1.94 5.51
N GLY A 182 8.05 2.05 4.56
CA GLY A 182 7.19 0.97 4.11
C GLY A 182 7.35 0.67 2.64
N MET A 183 6.78 -0.46 2.20
CA MET A 183 6.69 -0.89 0.81
C MET A 183 5.27 -1.26 0.45
N TYR A 184 4.77 -0.73 -0.65
CA TYR A 184 3.54 -1.14 -1.31
C TYR A 184 3.90 -2.04 -2.49
N TYR A 185 3.65 -3.33 -2.33
CA TYR A 185 3.99 -4.40 -3.27
C TYR A 185 2.76 -4.91 -3.99
N HIS A 186 2.88 -5.37 -5.25
CA HIS A 186 1.75 -5.91 -6.01
C HIS A 186 1.96 -7.38 -6.39
N PHE A 187 1.00 -8.22 -6.01
CA PHE A 187 0.78 -9.52 -6.65
C PHE A 187 -0.07 -9.35 -7.90
N ASP A 188 -1.08 -8.49 -7.81
CA ASP A 188 -1.91 -8.08 -8.92
C ASP A 188 -2.03 -6.56 -9.00
N TYR A 189 -2.05 -6.02 -10.19
CA TYR A 189 -2.28 -4.61 -10.47
C TYR A 189 -3.62 -4.46 -11.20
N HIS A 190 -4.58 -3.80 -10.55
CA HIS A 190 -5.86 -3.45 -11.17
C HIS A 190 -5.69 -2.25 -12.10
N GLY A 191 -5.64 -2.52 -13.40
CA GLY A 191 -5.48 -1.45 -14.39
C GLY A 191 -5.02 -1.97 -15.75
N GLY A 192 -4.68 -1.04 -16.62
CA GLY A 192 -4.10 -1.39 -17.92
C GLY A 192 -2.65 -1.85 -17.82
N PRO A 193 -2.17 -2.70 -18.73
CA PRO A 193 -2.96 -3.25 -19.82
C PRO A 193 -3.92 -4.38 -19.39
N ILE A 194 -3.60 -5.16 -18.35
CA ILE A 194 -4.41 -6.29 -17.87
C ILE A 194 -4.28 -6.44 -16.36
N SER A 195 -5.41 -6.70 -15.72
CA SER A 195 -5.50 -7.19 -14.36
C SER A 195 -5.65 -8.72 -14.36
N TYR A 196 -4.86 -9.42 -13.54
CA TYR A 196 -4.91 -10.88 -13.44
C TYR A 196 -5.91 -11.37 -12.41
N GLU A 197 -6.33 -10.50 -11.49
CA GLU A 197 -7.34 -10.73 -10.47
C GLU A 197 -7.17 -12.07 -9.73
N TRP A 198 -7.89 -13.11 -10.16
CA TRP A 198 -7.88 -14.44 -9.54
C TRP A 198 -6.74 -15.35 -10.03
N VAL A 199 -6.00 -14.98 -11.08
CA VAL A 199 -4.90 -15.80 -11.59
C VAL A 199 -3.66 -15.59 -10.74
N ASN A 200 -3.20 -16.64 -10.05
CA ASN A 200 -1.94 -16.57 -9.31
C ASN A 200 -0.73 -16.50 -10.27
N SER A 201 -0.25 -15.29 -10.50
CA SER A 201 0.97 -15.01 -11.24
C SER A 201 2.17 -14.65 -10.34
N SER A 202 2.00 -14.78 -9.02
CA SER A 202 3.01 -14.42 -8.03
C SER A 202 4.00 -15.56 -7.82
N TYR A 203 5.29 -15.25 -8.00
CA TYR A 203 6.39 -16.22 -7.93
C TYR A 203 7.22 -16.00 -6.68
N LEU A 204 7.21 -16.96 -5.74
CA LEU A 204 7.86 -16.80 -4.45
C LEU A 204 9.33 -16.38 -4.51
N PRO A 205 10.17 -16.96 -5.38
CA PRO A 205 11.56 -16.49 -5.48
C PRO A 205 11.69 -15.00 -5.80
N LYS A 206 10.79 -14.44 -6.61
CA LYS A 206 10.78 -13.00 -6.90
C LYS A 206 10.32 -12.19 -5.71
N ILE A 207 9.25 -12.62 -5.02
CA ILE A 207 8.78 -11.97 -3.80
C ILE A 207 9.90 -11.94 -2.76
N TRP A 208 10.55 -13.07 -2.56
CA TRP A 208 11.66 -13.21 -1.62
C TRP A 208 12.83 -12.29 -1.98
N ASP A 209 13.29 -12.31 -3.22
CA ASP A 209 14.38 -11.48 -3.72
C ASP A 209 14.10 -10.00 -3.50
N GLN A 210 12.95 -9.53 -3.93
CA GLN A 210 12.59 -8.11 -3.87
C GLN A 210 12.31 -7.63 -2.44
N MET A 211 11.62 -8.43 -1.63
CA MET A 211 11.27 -8.03 -0.27
C MET A 211 12.44 -8.17 0.71
N THR A 212 13.35 -9.12 0.50
CA THR A 212 14.59 -9.18 1.27
C THR A 212 15.52 -8.02 0.93
N GLU A 213 15.63 -7.64 -0.35
CA GLU A 213 16.35 -6.43 -0.75
C GLU A 213 15.76 -5.19 -0.07
N ALA A 214 14.45 -5.01 -0.13
CA ALA A 214 13.77 -3.91 0.54
C ALA A 214 14.09 -3.86 2.05
N TYR A 215 14.01 -4.99 2.73
CA TYR A 215 14.31 -5.10 4.15
C TYR A 215 15.75 -4.72 4.49
N GLU A 216 16.72 -5.21 3.72
CA GLU A 216 18.14 -4.90 3.93
C GLU A 216 18.45 -3.41 3.69
N PHE A 217 17.69 -2.74 2.83
CA PHE A 217 17.76 -1.29 2.63
C PHE A 217 16.94 -0.47 3.64
N GLY A 218 16.35 -1.11 4.65
CA GLY A 218 15.71 -0.43 5.79
C GLY A 218 14.20 -0.28 5.70
N ILE A 219 13.53 -0.92 4.75
CA ILE A 219 12.08 -0.91 4.63
C ILE A 219 11.51 -2.00 5.55
N ARG A 220 11.20 -1.61 6.82
CA ARG A 220 10.91 -2.57 7.90
C ARG A 220 9.64 -2.27 8.68
N ASP A 221 9.03 -1.09 8.48
CA ASP A 221 7.97 -0.63 9.37
C ASP A 221 6.58 -1.03 8.88
N ILE A 222 6.32 -0.92 7.58
CA ILE A 222 5.03 -1.28 6.99
C ILE A 222 5.25 -2.00 5.66
N TRP A 223 4.68 -3.20 5.54
CA TRP A 223 4.58 -3.90 4.26
C TRP A 223 3.11 -4.05 3.88
N VAL A 224 2.75 -3.54 2.73
CA VAL A 224 1.42 -3.65 2.14
C VAL A 224 1.53 -4.43 0.84
N VAL A 225 0.62 -5.38 0.62
CA VAL A 225 0.54 -6.10 -0.64
C VAL A 225 -0.85 -5.98 -1.26
N ASN A 226 -0.90 -5.57 -2.52
CA ASN A 226 -2.11 -5.60 -3.33
C ASN A 226 -2.24 -7.00 -3.95
N VAL A 227 -3.29 -7.72 -3.60
CA VAL A 227 -3.44 -9.14 -3.97
C VAL A 227 -4.46 -9.39 -5.06
N GLY A 228 -5.29 -8.39 -5.42
CA GLY A 228 -6.48 -8.65 -6.22
C GLY A 228 -7.48 -9.52 -5.47
N ASP A 229 -7.97 -10.58 -6.09
CA ASP A 229 -8.79 -11.58 -5.41
C ASP A 229 -7.96 -12.46 -4.47
N LEU A 230 -8.43 -12.68 -3.25
CA LEU A 230 -7.73 -13.54 -2.29
C LEU A 230 -7.69 -15.01 -2.74
N LYS A 231 -8.73 -15.45 -3.43
CA LYS A 231 -8.81 -16.82 -3.93
C LYS A 231 -7.68 -17.11 -4.92
N PHE A 232 -6.98 -18.23 -4.69
CA PHE A 232 -5.77 -18.68 -5.38
C PHE A 232 -4.49 -17.86 -5.11
N GLN A 233 -4.58 -16.77 -4.33
CA GLN A 233 -3.42 -16.02 -3.85
C GLN A 233 -3.01 -16.42 -2.42
N GLU A 234 -3.68 -17.39 -1.80
CA GLU A 234 -3.46 -17.80 -0.40
C GLU A 234 -2.01 -18.23 -0.15
N TYR A 235 -1.41 -18.96 -1.09
CA TYR A 235 -0.04 -19.45 -0.98
C TYR A 235 1.01 -18.31 -1.01
N PRO A 236 1.06 -17.44 -2.03
CA PRO A 236 2.02 -16.35 -2.02
C PRO A 236 1.73 -15.32 -0.92
N LEU A 237 0.47 -15.09 -0.57
CA LEU A 237 0.11 -14.18 0.51
C LEU A 237 0.59 -14.71 1.86
N SER A 238 0.40 -16.00 2.13
CA SER A 238 0.94 -16.62 3.35
C SER A 238 2.46 -16.48 3.45
N PHE A 239 3.18 -16.67 2.32
CA PHE A 239 4.62 -16.47 2.30
C PHE A 239 5.03 -15.03 2.59
N PHE A 240 4.37 -14.07 1.96
CA PHE A 240 4.64 -12.65 2.18
C PHE A 240 4.44 -12.25 3.64
N MET A 241 3.35 -12.72 4.24
CA MET A 241 3.05 -12.43 5.65
C MET A 241 4.01 -13.13 6.61
N ASP A 242 4.36 -14.39 6.36
CA ASP A 242 5.30 -15.13 7.19
C ASP A 242 6.74 -14.59 7.05
N LEU A 243 7.14 -14.12 5.86
CA LEU A 243 8.41 -13.43 5.63
C LEU A 243 8.49 -12.11 6.42
N ALA A 244 7.40 -11.34 6.43
CA ALA A 244 7.33 -10.10 7.20
C ALA A 244 7.33 -10.35 8.71
N TYR A 245 6.68 -11.42 9.16
CA TYR A 245 6.55 -11.76 10.58
C TYR A 245 7.82 -12.38 11.19
N ASP A 246 8.50 -13.24 10.43
CA ASP A 246 9.69 -13.98 10.88
C ASP A 246 10.80 -13.92 9.83
N TYR A 247 11.39 -12.72 9.70
CA TYR A 247 12.45 -12.46 8.74
C TYR A 247 13.72 -13.26 9.03
N ASP A 248 13.99 -13.58 10.29
CA ASP A 248 15.15 -14.39 10.67
C ASP A 248 15.06 -15.81 10.09
N LYS A 249 13.86 -16.35 9.98
CA LYS A 249 13.60 -17.68 9.42
C LYS A 249 13.51 -17.69 7.89
N TRP A 250 12.81 -16.73 7.31
CA TRP A 250 12.43 -16.74 5.90
C TRP A 250 13.20 -15.73 5.04
N GLY A 251 13.96 -14.83 5.67
CA GLY A 251 14.66 -13.74 5.01
C GLY A 251 15.99 -14.12 4.36
N ILE A 252 16.87 -13.14 4.22
CA ILE A 252 18.10 -13.23 3.42
C ILE A 252 19.08 -14.30 3.89
N SER A 253 19.03 -14.72 5.14
CA SER A 253 19.87 -15.79 5.68
C SER A 253 19.48 -17.19 5.17
N ASN A 254 18.28 -17.35 4.62
CA ASN A 254 17.75 -18.59 4.08
C ASN A 254 17.53 -18.51 2.57
N TYR A 255 18.56 -18.80 1.80
CA TYR A 255 18.48 -18.78 0.31
C TYR A 255 17.52 -19.81 -0.28
N ASN A 256 17.09 -20.79 0.48
CA ASN A 256 16.13 -21.81 0.06
C ASN A 256 14.71 -21.54 0.58
N ALA A 257 14.47 -20.39 1.24
CA ALA A 257 13.19 -20.05 1.84
C ALA A 257 11.98 -20.27 0.91
N PRO A 258 11.98 -19.85 -0.36
CA PRO A 258 10.83 -20.07 -1.24
C PRO A 258 10.52 -21.55 -1.48
N GLU A 259 11.55 -22.40 -1.56
CA GLU A 259 11.42 -23.84 -1.77
C GLU A 259 10.94 -24.55 -0.50
N GLU A 260 11.55 -24.21 0.63
CA GLU A 260 11.19 -24.77 1.94
C GLU A 260 9.78 -24.34 2.35
N TYR A 261 9.41 -23.10 2.02
CA TYR A 261 8.08 -22.60 2.34
C TYR A 261 6.98 -23.33 1.57
N LEU A 262 7.20 -23.71 0.32
CA LEU A 262 6.22 -24.49 -0.44
C LEU A 262 5.90 -25.81 0.26
N LYS A 263 6.93 -26.53 0.73
CA LYS A 263 6.76 -27.78 1.47
C LYS A 263 6.04 -27.55 2.78
N TYR A 264 6.45 -26.53 3.53
CA TYR A 264 5.83 -26.13 4.77
C TYR A 264 4.35 -25.78 4.58
N TRP A 265 4.00 -24.98 3.56
CA TRP A 265 2.64 -24.59 3.26
C TRP A 265 1.77 -25.79 2.88
N ILE A 266 2.27 -26.69 2.02
CA ILE A 266 1.56 -27.91 1.64
C ILE A 266 1.30 -28.80 2.89
N ASP A 267 2.27 -28.92 3.77
CA ASP A 267 2.10 -29.70 5.00
C ASP A 267 1.10 -29.05 5.96
N ARG A 268 1.14 -27.73 6.09
CA ARG A 268 0.20 -26.98 6.92
C ARG A 268 -1.24 -27.10 6.41
N GLU A 269 -1.46 -26.88 5.12
CA GLU A 269 -2.81 -26.82 4.54
C GLU A 269 -3.44 -28.20 4.32
N PHE A 270 -2.66 -29.18 3.95
CA PHE A 270 -3.17 -30.48 3.57
C PHE A 270 -2.87 -31.57 4.62
N GLY A 271 -1.80 -31.43 5.40
CA GLY A 271 -1.49 -32.29 6.54
C GLY A 271 -1.63 -33.78 6.23
N SER A 272 -2.42 -34.46 7.03
CA SER A 272 -2.73 -35.87 6.87
C SER A 272 -3.77 -36.20 5.77
N ARG A 273 -4.37 -35.18 5.14
CA ARG A 273 -5.35 -35.36 4.07
C ARG A 273 -4.72 -35.82 2.76
N LEU A 274 -3.42 -35.60 2.58
CA LEU A 274 -2.65 -36.02 1.42
C LEU A 274 -1.51 -36.96 1.83
N GLU A 275 -1.38 -38.06 1.11
CA GLU A 275 -0.23 -38.96 1.23
C GLU A 275 1.05 -38.28 0.67
N HIS A 276 2.21 -38.76 1.11
CA HIS A 276 3.51 -38.21 0.75
C HIS A 276 3.70 -38.04 -0.77
N GLN A 277 3.34 -39.06 -1.57
CA GLN A 277 3.47 -38.99 -3.02
C GLN A 277 2.56 -37.91 -3.64
N ALA A 278 1.36 -37.70 -3.10
CA ALA A 278 0.43 -36.65 -3.56
C ALA A 278 0.98 -35.27 -3.25
N LYS A 279 1.59 -35.05 -2.07
CA LYS A 279 2.26 -33.81 -1.70
C LYS A 279 3.41 -33.46 -2.66
N GLN A 280 4.25 -34.44 -3.01
CA GLN A 280 5.34 -34.25 -3.97
C GLN A 280 4.84 -33.87 -5.37
N LYS A 281 3.73 -34.47 -5.81
CA LYS A 281 3.09 -34.10 -7.09
C LYS A 281 2.54 -32.67 -7.03
N LEU A 282 1.87 -32.29 -5.92
CA LEU A 282 1.35 -30.95 -5.72
C LEU A 282 2.48 -29.92 -5.73
N GLU A 283 3.57 -30.19 -5.03
CA GLU A 283 4.78 -29.34 -5.05
C GLU A 283 5.29 -29.12 -6.48
N THR A 284 5.41 -30.18 -7.26
CA THR A 284 5.87 -30.10 -8.67
C THR A 284 4.91 -29.26 -9.52
N ILE A 285 3.60 -29.45 -9.35
CA ILE A 285 2.57 -28.71 -10.09
C ILE A 285 2.62 -27.23 -9.72
N MET A 286 2.65 -26.88 -8.44
CA MET A 286 2.68 -25.50 -7.97
C MET A 286 3.94 -24.76 -8.45
N LYS A 287 5.11 -25.38 -8.36
CA LYS A 287 6.35 -24.82 -8.90
C LYS A 287 6.26 -24.57 -10.40
N GLY A 288 5.75 -25.54 -11.16
CA GLY A 288 5.58 -25.42 -12.60
C GLY A 288 4.60 -24.31 -12.97
N TYR A 289 3.44 -24.29 -12.33
CA TYR A 289 2.39 -23.30 -12.58
C TYR A 289 2.86 -21.89 -12.29
N THR A 290 3.36 -21.60 -11.08
CA THR A 290 3.76 -20.24 -10.69
C THR A 290 4.92 -19.71 -11.53
N ARG A 291 5.87 -20.58 -11.93
CA ARG A 291 6.95 -20.20 -12.84
C ARG A 291 6.44 -19.86 -14.23
N LEU A 292 5.51 -20.66 -14.79
CA LEU A 292 4.94 -20.41 -16.11
C LEU A 292 4.11 -19.14 -16.14
N SER A 293 3.22 -18.96 -15.16
CA SER A 293 2.38 -17.75 -15.06
C SER A 293 3.23 -16.51 -14.84
N HIS A 294 4.27 -16.59 -14.00
CA HIS A 294 5.20 -15.48 -13.82
C HIS A 294 5.93 -15.09 -15.11
N ASN A 295 6.41 -16.08 -15.88
CA ASN A 295 7.09 -15.82 -17.14
C ASN A 295 6.17 -15.25 -18.24
N ARG A 296 4.85 -15.33 -18.03
CA ARG A 296 3.82 -14.82 -18.94
C ARG A 296 3.04 -13.64 -18.37
N LYS A 297 3.54 -13.02 -17.30
CA LYS A 297 2.86 -11.96 -16.59
C LYS A 297 2.76 -10.69 -17.43
N ALA A 298 1.74 -9.89 -17.12
CA ALA A 298 1.48 -8.55 -17.62
C ALA A 298 1.56 -8.42 -19.16
N GLU A 299 2.61 -7.81 -19.63
CA GLU A 299 2.86 -7.51 -21.06
C GLU A 299 2.94 -8.73 -21.98
N ALA A 300 3.17 -9.92 -21.43
CA ALA A 300 3.24 -11.15 -22.20
C ALA A 300 1.93 -11.95 -22.23
N MET A 301 0.96 -11.59 -21.36
CA MET A 301 -0.37 -12.25 -21.25
C MET A 301 -1.51 -11.36 -21.77
N ALA A 302 -1.22 -10.28 -22.50
CA ALA A 302 -2.24 -9.46 -23.13
C ALA A 302 -3.08 -10.25 -24.15
N PRO A 303 -4.39 -9.97 -24.33
CA PRO A 303 -5.24 -10.71 -25.26
C PRO A 303 -4.68 -10.79 -26.66
N GLU A 304 -3.94 -9.78 -27.09
CA GLU A 304 -3.32 -9.67 -28.40
C GLU A 304 -2.07 -10.58 -28.57
N THR A 305 -1.60 -11.19 -27.48
CA THR A 305 -0.42 -12.08 -27.50
C THR A 305 -0.77 -13.57 -27.49
N TYR A 306 -2.07 -13.93 -27.54
CA TYR A 306 -2.60 -15.29 -27.61
C TYR A 306 -3.11 -15.64 -28.99
#